data_f3ae4f113af36cff06c6a1e19ee7cfb3
#
_entry.id   f3ae4f113af36cff06c6a1e19ee7cfb3
#
_cell.length_a   1.000
_cell.length_b   1.000
_cell.length_c   1.000
_cell.angle_alpha   90.00
_cell.angle_beta   90.00
_cell.angle_gamma   90.00
#
_symmetry.space_group_name_H-M   'P 1'
#
loop_
_entity.id
_entity.type
_entity.pdbx_description
1 polymer ?
#
loop_
_entity_poly.entity_id
_entity_poly.type
_entity_poly.pdbx_seq_one_letter_code
_entity_poly.pdbx_strand_id
1 'polypeptide(L)'
;AVFFFFACGEKTPPQAQAPAAAPTAQEAPAATPTGPLKIGFAYIGPVGDGGWTFAHDQARKQLEAQFGDKIETTFVESVPEGADAERVLRDLATQGNTLIFGTTFGYMDTIQKLAADFPDVKWEHATGYKTAANVRTYDTRTYEGAYLAGIVAGSMTKSNQLGVVGSVPIPEVLRNLNSFTLGAQSVNPNISTKVVWVNEWFSPPKETEAATSLINSGVDVLFQN
;
A
#
# COMPACT_ATOMS: atom_id res chain seq x y z
N ALA A 1 -26.39 51.66 66.70
CA ALA A 1 -26.12 50.33 66.18
C ALA A 1 -24.67 50.26 65.66
N VAL A 2 -23.84 49.57 66.44
CA VAL A 2 -22.40 49.37 66.11
C VAL A 2 -22.26 47.95 65.52
N PHE A 3 -21.80 47.87 64.28
CA PHE A 3 -21.48 46.61 63.68
C PHE A 3 -19.97 46.29 63.82
N PHE A 4 -19.67 45.20 64.52
CA PHE A 4 -18.32 44.59 64.57
C PHE A 4 -18.13 43.63 63.39
N PHE A 5 -17.13 43.91 62.56
CA PHE A 5 -16.64 42.93 61.56
C PHE A 5 -15.54 42.10 62.22
N PHE A 6 -15.77 40.77 62.31
CA PHE A 6 -14.75 39.82 62.62
C PHE A 6 -14.07 39.40 61.32
N ALA A 7 -12.76 39.66 61.16
CA ALA A 7 -11.94 39.12 60.10
C ALA A 7 -11.43 37.75 60.48
N CYS A 8 -11.91 36.70 59.79
CA CYS A 8 -11.31 35.38 59.83
C CYS A 8 -10.06 35.34 58.96
N GLY A 9 -8.89 35.17 59.58
CA GLY A 9 -7.64 34.96 58.89
C GLY A 9 -7.59 33.50 58.32
N GLU A 10 -7.60 33.38 57.03
CA GLU A 10 -7.40 32.11 56.31
C GLU A 10 -5.91 31.75 56.32
N LYS A 11 -5.56 30.64 56.99
CA LYS A 11 -4.23 30.06 56.94
C LYS A 11 -4.07 29.31 55.59
N THR A 12 -3.25 29.83 54.72
CA THR A 12 -2.83 29.18 53.47
C THR A 12 -2.08 27.89 53.82
N PRO A 13 -2.47 26.72 53.26
CA PRO A 13 -1.69 25.48 53.44
C PRO A 13 -0.34 25.58 52.72
N PRO A 14 0.71 24.87 53.20
CA PRO A 14 2.01 24.92 52.54
C PRO A 14 1.93 24.28 51.14
N GLN A 15 2.41 25.05 50.18
CA GLN A 15 2.53 24.62 48.79
C GLN A 15 3.57 23.52 48.69
N ALA A 16 3.12 22.31 48.35
CA ALA A 16 4.03 21.19 48.07
C ALA A 16 4.86 21.53 46.82
N GLN A 17 6.18 21.62 46.97
CA GLN A 17 7.10 21.74 45.87
C GLN A 17 6.99 20.51 44.98
N ALA A 18 6.63 20.69 43.70
CA ALA A 18 6.66 19.67 42.68
C ALA A 18 8.12 19.14 42.53
N PRO A 19 8.32 17.83 42.36
CA PRO A 19 9.65 17.29 42.10
C PRO A 19 10.24 17.93 40.86
N ALA A 20 11.50 18.34 40.93
CA ALA A 20 12.26 18.86 39.80
C ALA A 20 12.24 17.82 38.68
N ALA A 21 11.82 18.24 37.48
CA ALA A 21 11.88 17.40 36.30
C ALA A 21 13.32 16.89 36.09
N ALA A 22 13.47 15.57 35.96
CA ALA A 22 14.73 14.97 35.59
C ALA A 22 15.19 15.53 34.23
N PRO A 23 16.48 15.75 34.00
CA PRO A 23 16.95 16.22 32.71
C PRO A 23 16.54 15.23 31.62
N THR A 24 15.76 15.71 30.65
CA THR A 24 15.50 14.97 29.42
C THR A 24 16.84 14.65 28.77
N ALA A 25 17.14 13.36 28.66
CA ALA A 25 18.29 12.90 27.88
C ALA A 25 18.13 13.45 26.47
N GLN A 26 19.03 14.33 26.09
CA GLN A 26 19.13 14.88 24.75
C GLN A 26 19.57 13.71 23.86
N GLU A 27 18.66 13.23 23.03
CA GLU A 27 18.94 12.18 22.06
C GLU A 27 20.07 12.68 21.16
N ALA A 28 21.22 11.98 21.19
CA ALA A 28 22.36 12.33 20.36
C ALA A 28 21.91 12.29 18.89
N PRO A 29 22.34 13.24 18.04
CA PRO A 29 22.01 13.21 16.63
C PRO A 29 22.44 11.86 16.05
N ALA A 30 21.51 11.12 15.44
CA ALA A 30 21.82 9.89 14.74
C ALA A 30 22.93 10.18 13.71
N ALA A 31 24.02 9.42 13.75
CA ALA A 31 25.13 9.58 12.82
C ALA A 31 24.59 9.51 11.39
N THR A 32 24.86 10.53 10.60
CA THR A 32 24.47 10.55 9.17
C THR A 32 25.19 9.38 8.49
N PRO A 33 24.49 8.48 7.79
CA PRO A 33 25.12 7.38 7.07
C PRO A 33 26.16 7.93 6.08
N THR A 34 27.37 7.40 6.08
CA THR A 34 28.50 7.87 5.26
C THR A 34 28.52 7.25 3.84
N GLY A 35 27.40 6.72 3.36
CA GLY A 35 27.28 6.08 2.05
C GLY A 35 25.89 6.27 1.43
N PRO A 36 25.66 5.72 0.22
CA PRO A 36 24.35 5.77 -0.42
C PRO A 36 23.28 5.10 0.42
N LEU A 37 22.07 5.62 0.37
CA LEU A 37 20.90 4.96 0.96
C LEU A 37 20.62 3.68 0.16
N LYS A 38 20.68 2.53 0.83
CA LYS A 38 20.37 1.24 0.21
C LYS A 38 18.88 0.96 0.30
N ILE A 39 18.27 0.72 -0.86
CA ILE A 39 16.81 0.54 -1.00
C ILE A 39 16.53 -0.82 -1.66
N GLY A 40 15.78 -1.67 -0.97
CA GLY A 40 15.36 -2.99 -1.47
C GLY A 40 13.94 -2.97 -1.98
N PHE A 41 13.66 -3.73 -3.04
CA PHE A 41 12.32 -3.93 -3.59
C PHE A 41 12.03 -5.41 -3.77
N ALA A 42 10.90 -5.88 -3.23
CA ALA A 42 10.36 -7.20 -3.49
C ALA A 42 9.08 -7.06 -4.33
N TYR A 43 9.12 -7.57 -5.55
CA TYR A 43 8.02 -7.51 -6.51
C TYR A 43 7.28 -8.84 -6.60
N ILE A 44 5.95 -8.79 -6.63
CA ILE A 44 5.10 -9.99 -6.75
C ILE A 44 5.16 -10.60 -8.16
N GLY A 45 5.27 -9.80 -9.19
CA GLY A 45 5.32 -10.23 -10.58
C GLY A 45 6.66 -9.92 -11.26
N PRO A 46 6.79 -10.27 -12.54
CA PRO A 46 7.95 -9.90 -13.35
C PRO A 46 7.91 -8.41 -13.73
N VAL A 47 9.08 -7.78 -13.88
CA VAL A 47 9.19 -6.37 -14.31
C VAL A 47 8.65 -6.11 -15.71
N GLY A 48 8.41 -7.16 -16.48
CA GLY A 48 7.84 -7.11 -17.82
C GLY A 48 6.33 -7.33 -17.88
N ASP A 49 5.60 -7.30 -16.75
CA ASP A 49 4.15 -7.54 -16.71
C ASP A 49 3.32 -6.44 -17.42
N GLY A 50 3.94 -5.31 -17.73
CA GLY A 50 3.29 -4.16 -18.36
C GLY A 50 2.27 -3.44 -17.45
N GLY A 51 2.19 -3.84 -16.18
CA GLY A 51 1.21 -3.37 -15.21
C GLY A 51 1.82 -2.95 -13.87
N TRP A 52 1.43 -3.66 -12.82
CA TRP A 52 1.76 -3.31 -11.42
C TRP A 52 3.25 -3.33 -11.13
N THR A 53 3.93 -4.44 -11.44
CA THR A 53 5.38 -4.57 -11.20
C THR A 53 6.17 -3.66 -12.12
N PHE A 54 5.78 -3.57 -13.40
CA PHE A 54 6.38 -2.64 -14.35
C PHE A 54 6.33 -1.20 -13.83
N ALA A 55 5.19 -0.74 -13.33
CA ALA A 55 5.04 0.64 -12.82
C ALA A 55 5.95 0.90 -11.61
N HIS A 56 6.06 -0.06 -10.68
CA HIS A 56 6.98 0.04 -9.54
C HIS A 56 8.44 0.07 -9.98
N ASP A 57 8.83 -0.77 -10.94
CA ASP A 57 10.21 -0.78 -11.45
C ASP A 57 10.56 0.48 -12.24
N GLN A 58 9.60 1.05 -12.99
CA GLN A 58 9.81 2.35 -13.63
C GLN A 58 10.02 3.46 -12.59
N ALA A 59 9.27 3.45 -11.49
CA ALA A 59 9.46 4.40 -10.39
C ALA A 59 10.85 4.22 -9.73
N ARG A 60 11.29 2.98 -9.50
CA ARG A 60 12.65 2.68 -9.00
C ARG A 60 13.73 3.26 -9.91
N LYS A 61 13.63 3.04 -11.23
CA LYS A 61 14.56 3.61 -12.22
C LYS A 61 14.56 5.13 -12.24
N GLN A 62 13.40 5.76 -12.04
CA GLN A 62 13.32 7.22 -11.91
C GLN A 62 14.02 7.72 -10.64
N LEU A 63 13.91 7.00 -9.52
CA LEU A 63 14.66 7.33 -8.31
C LEU A 63 16.17 7.25 -8.56
N GLU A 64 16.67 6.19 -9.22
CA GLU A 64 18.09 6.09 -9.59
C GLU A 64 18.53 7.26 -10.46
N ALA A 65 17.74 7.60 -11.47
CA ALA A 65 18.06 8.72 -12.36
C ALA A 65 18.05 10.08 -11.63
N GLN A 66 17.17 10.25 -10.64
CA GLN A 66 17.03 11.51 -9.90
C GLN A 66 18.09 11.67 -8.79
N PHE A 67 18.42 10.61 -8.08
CA PHE A 67 19.27 10.67 -6.90
C PHE A 67 20.72 10.23 -7.16
N GLY A 68 20.98 9.53 -8.28
CA GLY A 68 22.31 9.11 -8.70
C GLY A 68 23.04 8.32 -7.60
N ASP A 69 24.26 8.72 -7.29
CA ASP A 69 25.14 8.12 -6.30
C ASP A 69 24.70 8.28 -4.82
N LYS A 70 23.60 8.99 -4.57
CA LYS A 70 23.02 9.10 -3.22
C LYS A 70 22.22 7.87 -2.80
N ILE A 71 21.81 7.03 -3.75
CA ILE A 71 21.04 5.81 -3.49
C ILE A 71 21.65 4.62 -4.23
N GLU A 72 21.41 3.44 -3.68
CA GLU A 72 21.71 2.15 -4.32
C GLU A 72 20.44 1.31 -4.23
N THR A 73 19.93 0.80 -5.35
CA THR A 73 18.70 -0.01 -5.35
C THR A 73 19.00 -1.47 -5.67
N THR A 74 18.31 -2.37 -4.98
CA THR A 74 18.29 -3.80 -5.24
C THR A 74 16.84 -4.26 -5.40
N PHE A 75 16.55 -5.12 -6.35
CA PHE A 75 15.20 -5.67 -6.49
C PHE A 75 15.23 -7.19 -6.71
N VAL A 76 14.16 -7.84 -6.29
CA VAL A 76 13.87 -9.24 -6.60
C VAL A 76 12.46 -9.31 -7.15
N GLU A 77 12.30 -9.87 -8.34
CA GLU A 77 11.01 -10.00 -9.00
C GLU A 77 10.42 -11.41 -8.86
N SER A 78 9.12 -11.54 -9.12
CA SER A 78 8.39 -12.82 -9.09
C SER A 78 8.52 -13.53 -7.73
N VAL A 79 8.42 -12.78 -6.64
CA VAL A 79 8.53 -13.30 -5.28
C VAL A 79 7.14 -13.73 -4.79
N PRO A 80 6.86 -15.05 -4.64
CA PRO A 80 5.58 -15.51 -4.15
C PRO A 80 5.31 -15.06 -2.71
N GLU A 81 4.05 -14.89 -2.37
CA GLU A 81 3.63 -14.59 -1.01
C GLU A 81 3.96 -15.76 -0.05
N GLY A 82 4.05 -15.48 1.24
CA GLY A 82 4.33 -16.49 2.26
C GLY A 82 5.83 -16.67 2.53
N ALA A 83 6.29 -17.92 2.58
CA ALA A 83 7.66 -18.25 3.01
C ALA A 83 8.77 -17.66 2.12
N ASP A 84 8.54 -17.61 0.82
CA ASP A 84 9.50 -17.03 -0.11
C ASP A 84 9.61 -15.52 0.08
N ALA A 85 8.49 -14.84 0.29
CA ALA A 85 8.49 -13.41 0.64
C ALA A 85 9.27 -13.15 1.93
N GLU A 86 9.06 -13.97 2.97
CA GLU A 86 9.80 -13.81 4.23
C GLU A 86 11.31 -13.96 4.00
N ARG A 87 11.71 -14.97 3.26
CA ARG A 87 13.13 -15.20 2.95
C ARG A 87 13.74 -14.02 2.19
N VAL A 88 13.10 -13.61 1.10
CA VAL A 88 13.63 -12.53 0.23
C VAL A 88 13.68 -11.20 0.97
N LEU A 89 12.62 -10.82 1.69
CA LEU A 89 12.57 -9.56 2.44
C LEU A 89 13.60 -9.55 3.58
N ARG A 90 13.80 -10.69 4.25
CA ARG A 90 14.85 -10.85 5.26
C ARG A 90 16.26 -10.74 4.65
N ASP A 91 16.47 -11.36 3.50
CA ASP A 91 17.76 -11.28 2.78
C ASP A 91 18.06 -9.84 2.36
N LEU A 92 17.07 -9.10 1.85
CA LEU A 92 17.24 -7.67 1.54
C LEU A 92 17.63 -6.85 2.78
N ALA A 93 16.99 -7.09 3.94
CA ALA A 93 17.35 -6.42 5.18
C ALA A 93 18.77 -6.76 5.65
N THR A 94 19.15 -8.04 5.60
CA THR A 94 20.49 -8.48 6.03
C THR A 94 21.62 -8.03 5.09
N GLN A 95 21.33 -7.72 3.83
CA GLN A 95 22.25 -7.10 2.87
C GLN A 95 22.46 -5.60 3.12
N GLY A 96 21.82 -5.05 4.15
CA GLY A 96 21.99 -3.66 4.58
C GLY A 96 21.07 -2.67 3.88
N ASN A 97 20.00 -3.14 3.21
CA ASN A 97 18.96 -2.22 2.77
C ASN A 97 18.22 -1.67 4.00
N THR A 98 18.20 -0.35 4.14
CA THR A 98 17.57 0.34 5.28
C THR A 98 16.20 0.90 4.98
N LEU A 99 15.81 0.86 3.71
CA LEU A 99 14.45 1.14 3.22
C LEU A 99 14.03 -0.01 2.30
N ILE A 100 12.93 -0.68 2.59
CA ILE A 100 12.49 -1.84 1.81
C ILE A 100 11.02 -1.68 1.42
N PHE A 101 10.75 -1.85 0.13
CA PHE A 101 9.42 -1.85 -0.46
C PHE A 101 8.92 -3.27 -0.70
N GLY A 102 7.79 -3.62 -0.10
CA GLY A 102 7.04 -4.83 -0.42
C GLY A 102 5.79 -4.47 -1.22
N THR A 103 5.72 -4.89 -2.45
CA THR A 103 4.79 -4.32 -3.44
C THR A 103 3.52 -5.13 -3.65
N THR A 104 3.09 -5.92 -2.68
CA THR A 104 1.80 -6.63 -2.75
C THR A 104 1.12 -6.69 -1.39
N PHE A 105 -0.21 -6.73 -1.40
CA PHE A 105 -1.06 -6.88 -0.22
C PHE A 105 -0.65 -8.09 0.64
N GLY A 106 -0.35 -9.23 0.02
CA GLY A 106 -0.04 -10.48 0.71
C GLY A 106 1.28 -10.49 1.50
N TYR A 107 2.14 -9.47 1.35
CA TYR A 107 3.33 -9.36 2.20
C TYR A 107 3.04 -8.75 3.58
N MET A 108 1.81 -8.40 3.90
CA MET A 108 1.46 -7.63 5.09
C MET A 108 1.94 -8.27 6.39
N ASP A 109 1.58 -9.52 6.64
CA ASP A 109 1.96 -10.22 7.89
C ASP A 109 3.47 -10.50 7.95
N THR A 110 4.07 -10.80 6.81
CA THR A 110 5.52 -10.97 6.67
C THR A 110 6.25 -9.68 7.03
N ILE A 111 5.85 -8.55 6.49
CA ILE A 111 6.48 -7.25 6.79
C ILE A 111 6.29 -6.89 8.27
N GLN A 112 5.10 -7.11 8.87
CA GLN A 112 4.90 -6.85 10.29
C GLN A 112 5.85 -7.67 11.17
N LYS A 113 6.06 -8.94 10.84
CA LYS A 113 7.01 -9.81 11.54
C LYS A 113 8.44 -9.33 11.39
N LEU A 114 8.88 -9.04 10.14
CA LEU A 114 10.23 -8.61 9.86
C LEU A 114 10.53 -7.21 10.43
N ALA A 115 9.55 -6.34 10.50
CA ALA A 115 9.69 -5.03 11.10
C ALA A 115 10.06 -5.09 12.59
N ALA A 116 9.56 -6.11 13.31
CA ALA A 116 9.97 -6.36 14.69
C ALA A 116 11.39 -6.92 14.79
N ASP A 117 11.80 -7.79 13.84
CA ASP A 117 13.15 -8.37 13.80
C ASP A 117 14.23 -7.32 13.37
N PHE A 118 13.83 -6.32 12.56
CA PHE A 118 14.72 -5.30 11.99
C PHE A 118 14.20 -3.88 12.30
N PRO A 119 14.30 -3.41 13.55
CA PRO A 119 13.68 -2.13 13.97
C PRO A 119 14.28 -0.89 13.27
N ASP A 120 15.52 -0.98 12.78
CA ASP A 120 16.20 0.12 12.10
C ASP A 120 15.85 0.21 10.60
N VAL A 121 15.30 -0.86 10.02
CA VAL A 121 14.83 -0.87 8.63
C VAL A 121 13.47 -0.19 8.54
N LYS A 122 13.29 0.68 7.55
CA LYS A 122 12.01 1.28 7.20
C LYS A 122 11.34 0.46 6.12
N TRP A 123 10.08 0.12 6.36
CA TRP A 123 9.31 -0.74 5.47
C TRP A 123 8.17 0.06 4.84
N GLU A 124 8.09 -0.01 3.53
CA GLU A 124 7.00 0.54 2.73
C GLU A 124 6.18 -0.60 2.15
N HIS A 125 4.92 -0.66 2.50
CA HIS A 125 4.04 -1.75 2.10
C HIS A 125 2.91 -1.26 1.20
N ALA A 126 2.87 -1.75 -0.04
CA ALA A 126 1.81 -1.42 -0.99
C ALA A 126 0.48 -2.07 -0.59
N THR A 127 -0.60 -1.30 -0.64
CA THR A 127 -1.99 -1.73 -0.46
C THR A 127 -2.33 -2.35 0.91
N GLY A 128 -1.38 -2.41 1.84
CA GLY A 128 -1.59 -2.88 3.19
C GLY A 128 -2.37 -1.90 4.06
N TYR A 129 -2.82 -2.35 5.23
CA TYR A 129 -3.49 -1.51 6.23
C TYR A 129 -2.88 -1.61 7.64
N LYS A 130 -1.96 -2.55 7.86
CA LYS A 130 -1.23 -2.66 9.14
C LYS A 130 0.01 -1.79 9.10
N THR A 131 0.18 -0.96 10.13
CA THR A 131 1.34 -0.08 10.31
C THR A 131 2.07 -0.40 11.60
N ALA A 132 3.33 0.03 11.72
CA ALA A 132 4.14 -0.03 12.91
C ALA A 132 5.07 1.18 12.98
N ALA A 133 5.90 1.31 14.01
CA ALA A 133 6.83 2.45 14.17
C ALA A 133 7.79 2.61 12.97
N ASN A 134 8.12 1.50 12.30
CA ASN A 134 8.99 1.46 11.13
C ASN A 134 8.29 0.87 9.88
N VAL A 135 6.96 0.73 9.89
CA VAL A 135 6.15 0.29 8.74
C VAL A 135 5.16 1.36 8.34
N ARG A 136 5.23 1.79 7.09
CA ARG A 136 4.24 2.64 6.45
C ARG A 136 3.56 1.88 5.32
N THR A 137 2.29 2.16 5.09
CA THR A 137 1.54 1.65 3.94
C THR A 137 1.30 2.75 2.93
N TYR A 138 1.25 2.40 1.65
CA TYR A 138 0.88 3.31 0.57
C TYR A 138 -0.09 2.64 -0.39
N ASP A 139 -0.90 3.44 -1.04
CA ASP A 139 -1.86 3.00 -2.04
C ASP A 139 -2.05 4.10 -3.08
N THR A 140 -2.55 3.74 -4.26
CA THR A 140 -2.89 4.67 -5.32
C THR A 140 -4.41 4.70 -5.52
N ARG A 141 -4.91 5.83 -6.04
CA ARG A 141 -6.36 5.99 -6.30
C ARG A 141 -6.75 5.37 -7.64
N THR A 142 -6.36 4.11 -7.87
CA THR A 142 -6.65 3.37 -9.10
C THR A 142 -8.16 3.30 -9.40
N TYR A 143 -8.98 3.31 -8.36
CA TYR A 143 -10.44 3.34 -8.48
C TYR A 143 -10.99 4.58 -9.21
N GLU A 144 -10.28 5.72 -9.19
CA GLU A 144 -10.68 6.90 -9.96
C GLU A 144 -10.52 6.64 -11.46
N GLY A 145 -9.40 6.04 -11.86
CA GLY A 145 -9.18 5.58 -13.23
C GLY A 145 -10.17 4.50 -13.66
N ALA A 146 -10.46 3.55 -12.77
CA ALA A 146 -11.46 2.50 -13.01
C ALA A 146 -12.87 3.09 -13.24
N TYR A 147 -13.26 4.12 -12.48
CA TYR A 147 -14.52 4.83 -12.70
C TYR A 147 -14.59 5.46 -14.09
N LEU A 148 -13.53 6.16 -14.50
CA LEU A 148 -13.45 6.76 -15.84
C LEU A 148 -13.49 5.71 -16.95
N ALA A 149 -12.76 4.61 -16.79
CA ALA A 149 -12.82 3.46 -17.70
C ALA A 149 -14.24 2.88 -17.78
N GLY A 150 -14.95 2.83 -16.66
CA GLY A 150 -16.34 2.43 -16.58
C GLY A 150 -17.28 3.33 -17.41
N ILE A 151 -17.11 4.65 -17.34
CA ILE A 151 -17.89 5.61 -18.18
C ILE A 151 -17.67 5.30 -19.66
N VAL A 152 -16.43 5.08 -20.08
CA VAL A 152 -16.09 4.73 -21.47
C VAL A 152 -16.74 3.40 -21.85
N ALA A 153 -16.56 2.36 -21.02
CA ALA A 153 -17.16 1.03 -21.25
C ALA A 153 -18.68 1.09 -21.36
N GLY A 154 -19.33 1.84 -20.46
CA GLY A 154 -20.78 2.04 -20.47
C GLY A 154 -21.29 2.76 -21.72
N SER A 155 -20.48 3.66 -22.27
CA SER A 155 -20.80 4.36 -23.54
C SER A 155 -20.57 3.48 -24.77
N MET A 156 -19.71 2.47 -24.68
CA MET A 156 -19.33 1.60 -25.81
C MET A 156 -20.12 0.30 -25.89
N THR A 157 -20.55 -0.26 -24.77
CA THR A 157 -21.28 -1.53 -24.73
C THR A 157 -22.57 -1.49 -25.53
N LYS A 158 -22.87 -2.57 -26.23
CA LYS A 158 -24.12 -2.81 -26.95
C LYS A 158 -24.99 -3.85 -26.24
N SER A 159 -24.33 -4.75 -25.50
CA SER A 159 -25.03 -5.82 -24.76
C SER A 159 -25.53 -5.38 -23.39
N ASN A 160 -25.08 -4.26 -22.86
CA ASN A 160 -25.21 -3.82 -21.47
C ASN A 160 -24.59 -4.82 -20.46
N GLN A 161 -23.71 -5.69 -20.93
CA GLN A 161 -22.99 -6.65 -20.11
C GLN A 161 -21.50 -6.41 -20.22
N LEU A 162 -20.90 -5.95 -19.13
CA LEU A 162 -19.46 -5.79 -19.02
C LEU A 162 -18.86 -7.02 -18.34
N GLY A 163 -17.59 -7.29 -18.62
CA GLY A 163 -16.83 -8.35 -17.98
C GLY A 163 -15.60 -7.83 -17.28
N VAL A 164 -15.27 -8.45 -16.18
CA VAL A 164 -14.00 -8.20 -15.47
C VAL A 164 -13.26 -9.51 -15.29
N VAL A 165 -12.02 -9.53 -15.77
CA VAL A 165 -11.03 -10.52 -15.36
C VAL A 165 -10.41 -10.00 -14.07
N GLY A 166 -10.82 -10.59 -12.94
CA GLY A 166 -10.35 -10.18 -11.62
C GLY A 166 -9.19 -11.03 -11.14
N SER A 167 -8.15 -10.41 -10.60
CA SER A 167 -6.98 -11.09 -10.05
C SER A 167 -7.31 -11.82 -8.73
N VAL A 168 -7.20 -11.15 -7.60
CA VAL A 168 -7.45 -11.69 -6.26
C VAL A 168 -8.50 -10.81 -5.55
N PRO A 169 -9.52 -11.37 -4.87
CA PRO A 169 -10.62 -10.61 -4.30
C PRO A 169 -10.23 -9.88 -2.98
N ILE A 170 -9.23 -9.01 -3.03
CA ILE A 170 -8.84 -8.13 -1.93
C ILE A 170 -9.60 -6.80 -1.98
N PRO A 171 -9.64 -6.01 -0.88
CA PRO A 171 -10.39 -4.76 -0.81
C PRO A 171 -10.08 -3.76 -1.92
N GLU A 172 -8.81 -3.63 -2.32
CA GLU A 172 -8.40 -2.73 -3.40
C GLU A 172 -9.00 -3.15 -4.74
N VAL A 173 -8.90 -4.43 -5.11
CA VAL A 173 -9.45 -4.97 -6.35
C VAL A 173 -10.96 -4.83 -6.38
N LEU A 174 -11.65 -5.19 -5.29
CA LEU A 174 -13.10 -5.01 -5.17
C LEU A 174 -13.52 -3.55 -5.33
N ARG A 175 -12.75 -2.61 -4.76
CA ARG A 175 -12.98 -1.18 -4.92
C ARG A 175 -12.88 -0.74 -6.37
N ASN A 176 -11.88 -1.22 -7.11
CA ASN A 176 -11.70 -0.91 -8.52
C ASN A 176 -12.85 -1.46 -9.38
N LEU A 177 -13.25 -2.72 -9.17
CA LEU A 177 -14.36 -3.34 -9.86
C LEU A 177 -15.69 -2.62 -9.63
N ASN A 178 -15.96 -2.26 -8.37
CA ASN A 178 -17.16 -1.49 -8.02
C ASN A 178 -17.14 -0.11 -8.66
N SER A 179 -16.00 0.57 -8.66
CA SER A 179 -15.85 1.89 -9.29
C SER A 179 -16.06 1.82 -10.80
N PHE A 180 -15.49 0.82 -11.46
CA PHE A 180 -15.73 0.55 -12.88
C PHE A 180 -17.22 0.36 -13.18
N THR A 181 -17.88 -0.48 -12.40
CA THR A 181 -19.32 -0.74 -12.56
C THR A 181 -20.15 0.52 -12.33
N LEU A 182 -19.86 1.29 -11.27
CA LEU A 182 -20.55 2.55 -10.99
C LEU A 182 -20.33 3.59 -12.09
N GLY A 183 -19.11 3.68 -12.64
CA GLY A 183 -18.81 4.52 -13.78
C GLY A 183 -19.68 4.17 -14.99
N ALA A 184 -19.79 2.88 -15.32
CA ALA A 184 -20.63 2.42 -16.42
C ALA A 184 -22.14 2.68 -16.17
N GLN A 185 -22.59 2.43 -14.96
CA GLN A 185 -24.00 2.67 -14.57
C GLN A 185 -24.35 4.16 -14.52
N SER A 186 -23.39 5.05 -14.36
CA SER A 186 -23.64 6.50 -14.46
C SER A 186 -24.07 6.93 -15.87
N VAL A 187 -23.70 6.15 -16.90
CA VAL A 187 -24.09 6.35 -18.29
C VAL A 187 -25.39 5.61 -18.60
N ASN A 188 -25.48 4.36 -18.16
CA ASN A 188 -26.67 3.52 -18.35
C ASN A 188 -26.90 2.61 -17.14
N PRO A 189 -27.93 2.88 -16.32
CA PRO A 189 -28.19 2.15 -15.08
C PRO A 189 -28.55 0.66 -15.29
N ASN A 190 -28.86 0.25 -16.52
CA ASN A 190 -29.18 -1.15 -16.83
C ASN A 190 -27.95 -2.02 -17.08
N ILE A 191 -26.75 -1.44 -17.03
CA ILE A 191 -25.51 -2.18 -17.20
C ILE A 191 -25.24 -3.08 -15.99
N SER A 192 -24.85 -4.31 -16.28
CA SER A 192 -24.37 -5.28 -15.31
C SER A 192 -22.92 -5.69 -15.60
N THR A 193 -22.18 -6.03 -14.55
CA THR A 193 -20.78 -6.49 -14.66
C THR A 193 -20.67 -7.93 -14.17
N LYS A 194 -20.12 -8.80 -15.02
CA LYS A 194 -19.76 -10.18 -14.66
C LYS A 194 -18.29 -10.23 -14.31
N VAL A 195 -17.93 -10.96 -13.25
CA VAL A 195 -16.53 -11.11 -12.82
C VAL A 195 -16.14 -12.59 -12.88
N VAL A 196 -14.97 -12.87 -13.44
CA VAL A 196 -14.31 -14.17 -13.34
C VAL A 196 -13.00 -13.97 -12.59
N TRP A 197 -12.86 -14.64 -11.44
CA TRP A 197 -11.68 -14.57 -10.59
C TRP A 197 -10.63 -15.57 -11.04
N VAL A 198 -9.41 -15.08 -11.29
CA VAL A 198 -8.24 -15.88 -11.65
C VAL A 198 -7.56 -16.45 -10.40
N ASN A 199 -7.66 -15.76 -9.26
CA ASN A 199 -7.00 -16.04 -7.99
C ASN A 199 -5.48 -16.07 -8.08
N GLU A 200 -4.91 -15.32 -9.01
CA GLU A 200 -3.48 -15.09 -9.19
C GLU A 200 -3.25 -13.64 -9.62
N TRP A 201 -2.08 -13.10 -9.28
CA TRP A 201 -1.72 -11.73 -9.66
C TRP A 201 -1.25 -11.62 -11.10
N PHE A 202 -0.64 -12.68 -11.63
CA PHE A 202 -0.16 -12.73 -13.01
C PHE A 202 -0.23 -14.16 -13.55
N SER A 203 -1.12 -14.42 -14.47
CA SER A 203 -1.31 -15.75 -15.08
C SER A 203 -1.93 -15.63 -16.47
N PRO A 204 -1.17 -15.25 -17.51
CA PRO A 204 -1.71 -15.05 -18.87
C PRO A 204 -2.59 -16.19 -19.39
N PRO A 205 -2.29 -17.49 -19.16
CA PRO A 205 -3.18 -18.55 -19.60
C PRO A 205 -4.56 -18.50 -18.94
N LYS A 206 -4.64 -18.34 -17.60
CA LYS A 206 -5.91 -18.27 -16.88
C LYS A 206 -6.69 -16.99 -17.20
N GLU A 207 -5.98 -15.88 -17.38
CA GLU A 207 -6.58 -14.61 -17.79
C GLU A 207 -7.23 -14.73 -19.18
N THR A 208 -6.57 -15.43 -20.12
CA THR A 208 -7.13 -15.74 -21.44
C THR A 208 -8.38 -16.61 -21.34
N GLU A 209 -8.39 -17.64 -20.49
CA GLU A 209 -9.56 -18.50 -20.26
C GLU A 209 -10.71 -17.71 -19.66
N ALA A 210 -10.44 -16.86 -18.66
CA ALA A 210 -11.42 -16.00 -18.01
C ALA A 210 -12.04 -15.03 -19.01
N ALA A 211 -11.22 -14.34 -19.81
CA ALA A 211 -11.67 -13.42 -20.85
C ALA A 211 -12.54 -14.15 -21.90
N THR A 212 -12.11 -15.31 -22.37
CA THR A 212 -12.84 -16.12 -23.33
C THR A 212 -14.22 -16.55 -22.78
N SER A 213 -14.25 -16.98 -21.50
CA SER A 213 -15.51 -17.35 -20.82
C SER A 213 -16.49 -16.18 -20.74
N LEU A 214 -15.99 -14.98 -20.40
CA LEU A 214 -16.80 -13.77 -20.35
C LEU A 214 -17.36 -13.40 -21.71
N ILE A 215 -16.55 -13.43 -22.78
CA ILE A 215 -16.98 -13.15 -24.14
C ILE A 215 -18.07 -14.15 -24.57
N ASN A 216 -17.87 -15.45 -24.34
CA ASN A 216 -18.84 -16.47 -24.65
C ASN A 216 -20.16 -16.33 -23.87
N SER A 217 -20.15 -15.62 -22.74
CA SER A 217 -21.33 -15.32 -21.94
C SER A 217 -22.10 -14.07 -22.38
N GLY A 218 -21.69 -13.44 -23.51
CA GLY A 218 -22.35 -12.26 -24.08
C GLY A 218 -21.78 -10.92 -23.62
N VAL A 219 -20.64 -10.92 -22.96
CA VAL A 219 -19.90 -9.69 -22.62
C VAL A 219 -19.24 -9.14 -23.89
N ASP A 220 -19.32 -7.82 -24.11
CA ASP A 220 -18.75 -7.14 -25.27
C ASP A 220 -17.68 -6.09 -24.93
N VAL A 221 -17.51 -5.76 -23.66
CA VAL A 221 -16.41 -4.92 -23.16
C VAL A 221 -15.79 -5.60 -21.94
N LEU A 222 -14.47 -5.73 -21.95
CA LEU A 222 -13.69 -6.34 -20.87
C LEU A 222 -12.83 -5.30 -20.15
N PHE A 223 -12.73 -5.46 -18.85
CA PHE A 223 -11.81 -4.77 -17.97
C PHE A 223 -10.97 -5.82 -17.24
N GLN A 224 -9.69 -5.56 -17.04
CA GLN A 224 -8.79 -6.42 -16.29
C GLN A 224 -8.23 -5.65 -15.09
N ASN A 225 -8.22 -6.32 -13.92
CA ASN A 225 -7.66 -5.76 -12.70
C ASN A 225 -6.90 -6.83 -11.93
#